data_2889a7dbd58f6a4e8ca8f9a66db25b13
#
_entry.id   2889a7dbd58f6a4e8ca8f9a66db25b13
#
_cell.length_a   1.000
_cell.length_b   1.000
_cell.length_c   1.000
_cell.angle_alpha   90.00
_cell.angle_beta   90.00
_cell.angle_gamma   90.00
#
_symmetry.space_group_name_H-M   'P 1'
#
loop_
_entity.id
_entity.type
_entity.pdbx_description
1 polymer ?
#
loop_
_entity_poly.entity_id
_entity_poly.type
_entity_poly.pdbx_seq_one_letter_code
_entity_poly.pdbx_strand_id
1 'polypeptide(L)'
;LKVKDKPVELIFGEHDAQCCVVGDKNRLIQVITNFINNAVKFTDEGSITLGYRTEGGELLFHVEDTGSGISEEHRQSIFDRFVKLNSFAQGTGLGLSISKSIVEQMGGRIGVESEVGRGSRFWFTIPAVTCDAPEKKGAAPAPRPAAVHGDGRLPRLLVAEDTDSNYLLVSLMLRREFDIVRASDGEEAVRICRELKPAA
;
A
#
# COMPACT_ATOMS: atom_id res chain seq x y z
N LEU A 1 -10.46 -6.89 0.53
CA LEU A 1 -10.35 -6.39 1.91
C LEU A 1 -11.25 -5.18 2.07
N LYS A 2 -11.78 -4.95 3.27
CA LYS A 2 -12.57 -3.73 3.56
C LYS A 2 -11.75 -2.82 4.45
N VAL A 3 -11.85 -1.52 4.22
CA VAL A 3 -11.32 -0.50 5.14
C VAL A 3 -12.19 -0.51 6.39
N LYS A 4 -11.58 -0.41 7.57
CA LYS A 4 -12.32 -0.40 8.83
C LYS A 4 -13.31 0.77 8.83
N ASP A 5 -14.56 0.47 9.19
CA ASP A 5 -15.66 1.42 9.34
C ASP A 5 -16.12 2.18 8.07
N LYS A 6 -15.60 1.82 6.89
CA LYS A 6 -16.03 2.39 5.60
C LYS A 6 -16.42 1.29 4.59
N PRO A 7 -17.45 1.48 3.77
CA PRO A 7 -17.81 0.57 2.67
C PRO A 7 -16.85 0.73 1.48
N VAL A 8 -15.54 0.60 1.73
CA VAL A 8 -14.48 0.74 0.75
C VAL A 8 -13.81 -0.61 0.53
N GLU A 9 -13.79 -1.05 -0.71
CA GLU A 9 -13.11 -2.28 -1.12
C GLU A 9 -11.66 -1.99 -1.51
N LEU A 10 -10.75 -2.87 -1.07
CA LEU A 10 -9.36 -2.83 -1.47
C LEU A 10 -9.06 -3.92 -2.48
N ILE A 11 -8.52 -3.47 -3.60
CA ILE A 11 -8.22 -4.29 -4.76
C ILE A 11 -6.71 -4.24 -5.00
N PHE A 12 -6.11 -5.42 -5.12
CA PHE A 12 -4.76 -5.53 -5.64
C PHE A 12 -4.86 -5.82 -7.15
N GLY A 13 -4.53 -4.80 -7.93
CA GLY A 13 -4.63 -4.83 -9.40
C GLY A 13 -3.42 -5.47 -10.06
N GLU A 14 -2.97 -4.85 -11.16
CA GLU A 14 -1.82 -5.29 -11.93
C GLU A 14 -0.56 -5.35 -11.08
N HIS A 15 0.17 -6.46 -11.15
CA HIS A 15 1.45 -6.62 -10.45
C HIS A 15 2.40 -7.50 -11.27
N ASP A 16 3.63 -7.04 -11.41
CA ASP A 16 4.71 -7.79 -12.05
C ASP A 16 5.43 -8.62 -10.98
N ALA A 17 5.31 -9.95 -11.07
CA ALA A 17 5.87 -10.89 -10.10
C ALA A 17 7.40 -10.93 -10.09
N GLN A 18 8.06 -10.38 -11.10
CA GLN A 18 9.53 -10.42 -11.26
C GLN A 18 10.19 -9.04 -11.12
N CYS A 19 9.46 -8.06 -10.63
CA CYS A 19 10.00 -6.72 -10.46
C CYS A 19 10.99 -6.67 -9.29
N CYS A 20 12.20 -6.22 -9.58
CA CYS A 20 13.22 -5.90 -8.59
C CYS A 20 13.60 -4.43 -8.71
N VAL A 21 13.71 -3.73 -7.60
CA VAL A 21 14.24 -2.37 -7.54
C VAL A 21 15.31 -2.28 -6.48
N VAL A 22 16.36 -1.50 -6.75
CA VAL A 22 17.38 -1.18 -5.77
C VAL A 22 17.09 0.21 -5.22
N GLY A 23 16.91 0.30 -3.90
CA GLY A 23 16.59 1.57 -3.27
C GLY A 23 16.35 1.44 -1.77
N ASP A 24 16.07 2.56 -1.13
CA ASP A 24 15.73 2.59 0.29
C ASP A 24 14.29 2.10 0.50
N LYS A 25 14.17 0.85 1.00
CA LYS A 25 12.90 0.21 1.30
C LYS A 25 12.00 1.07 2.18
N ASN A 26 12.56 1.73 3.21
CA ASN A 26 11.77 2.50 4.17
C ASN A 26 11.20 3.76 3.51
N ARG A 27 11.97 4.40 2.65
CA ARG A 27 11.51 5.55 1.87
C ARG A 27 10.42 5.16 0.88
N LEU A 28 10.57 4.03 0.21
CA LEU A 28 9.55 3.52 -0.70
C LEU A 28 8.25 3.22 0.04
N ILE A 29 8.32 2.52 1.16
CA ILE A 29 7.17 2.27 2.04
C ILE A 29 6.51 3.58 2.48
N GLN A 30 7.28 4.61 2.83
CA GLN A 30 6.76 5.91 3.22
C GLN A 30 5.93 6.56 2.11
N VAL A 31 6.38 6.51 0.85
CA VAL A 31 5.63 7.04 -0.31
C VAL A 31 4.33 6.25 -0.52
N ILE A 32 4.42 4.92 -0.55
CA ILE A 32 3.27 4.03 -0.75
C ILE A 32 2.23 4.25 0.34
N THR A 33 2.65 4.25 1.60
CA THR A 33 1.76 4.48 2.75
C THR A 33 1.07 5.84 2.68
N ASN A 34 1.79 6.88 2.25
CA ASN A 34 1.19 8.20 2.08
C ASN A 34 0.09 8.22 1.01
N PHE A 35 0.29 7.53 -0.12
CA PHE A 35 -0.73 7.41 -1.16
C PHE A 35 -1.96 6.64 -0.66
N ILE A 36 -1.75 5.52 0.03
CA ILE A 36 -2.84 4.71 0.61
C ILE A 36 -3.62 5.54 1.65
N ASN A 37 -2.93 6.26 2.54
CA ASN A 37 -3.57 7.12 3.53
C ASN A 37 -4.44 8.21 2.89
N ASN A 38 -3.96 8.82 1.81
CA ASN A 38 -4.75 9.79 1.06
C ASN A 38 -5.98 9.14 0.44
N ALA A 39 -5.83 8.00 -0.23
CA ALA A 39 -6.95 7.27 -0.81
C ALA A 39 -8.01 6.89 0.24
N VAL A 40 -7.61 6.33 1.38
CA VAL A 40 -8.52 5.98 2.48
C VAL A 40 -9.23 7.21 3.07
N LYS A 41 -8.50 8.32 3.17
CA LYS A 41 -9.02 9.57 3.72
C LYS A 41 -10.10 10.19 2.83
N PHE A 42 -9.91 10.18 1.53
CA PHE A 42 -10.76 10.90 0.57
C PHE A 42 -11.77 9.99 -0.16
N THR A 43 -11.80 8.70 0.18
CA THR A 43 -12.81 7.75 -0.30
C THR A 43 -13.72 7.36 0.85
N ASP A 44 -15.00 7.71 0.75
CA ASP A 44 -16.01 7.36 1.76
C ASP A 44 -16.71 6.05 1.42
N GLU A 45 -16.88 5.75 0.14
CA GLU A 45 -17.44 4.49 -0.38
C GLU A 45 -16.81 4.15 -1.74
N GLY A 46 -16.84 2.88 -2.13
CA GLY A 46 -16.32 2.40 -3.41
C GLY A 46 -15.06 1.56 -3.27
N SER A 47 -13.98 1.91 -3.97
CA SER A 47 -12.77 1.07 -4.00
C SER A 47 -11.46 1.85 -4.04
N ILE A 48 -10.41 1.18 -3.55
CA ILE A 48 -9.02 1.63 -3.68
C ILE A 48 -8.25 0.49 -4.32
N THR A 49 -7.62 0.76 -5.46
CA THR A 49 -6.83 -0.20 -6.23
C THR A 49 -5.35 0.16 -6.13
N LEU A 50 -4.53 -0.83 -5.77
CA LEU A 50 -3.07 -0.72 -5.79
C LEU A 50 -2.53 -1.58 -6.92
N GLY A 51 -1.57 -1.05 -7.67
CA GLY A 51 -0.92 -1.82 -8.72
C GLY A 51 0.50 -1.34 -8.98
N TYR A 52 1.30 -2.22 -9.60
CA TYR A 52 2.61 -1.86 -10.10
C TYR A 52 2.97 -2.72 -11.32
N ARG A 53 3.72 -2.13 -12.22
CA ARG A 53 4.28 -2.81 -13.39
C ARG A 53 5.64 -2.27 -13.75
N THR A 54 6.40 -3.06 -14.47
CA THR A 54 7.67 -2.64 -15.04
C THR A 54 7.45 -2.25 -16.50
N GLU A 55 7.83 -1.04 -16.86
CA GLU A 55 7.72 -0.52 -18.21
C GLU A 55 8.92 0.34 -18.56
N GLY A 56 9.56 0.08 -19.72
CA GLY A 56 10.67 0.91 -20.20
C GLY A 56 11.89 1.00 -19.27
N GLY A 57 12.12 0.02 -18.38
CA GLY A 57 13.19 0.04 -17.40
C GLY A 57 12.87 0.86 -16.14
N GLU A 58 11.63 1.26 -15.97
CA GLU A 58 11.10 1.89 -14.76
C GLU A 58 10.05 0.98 -14.10
N LEU A 59 9.99 0.99 -12.78
CA LEU A 59 8.84 0.51 -12.02
C LEU A 59 7.83 1.64 -11.93
N LEU A 60 6.64 1.44 -12.47
CA LEU A 60 5.48 2.31 -12.25
C LEU A 60 4.64 1.70 -11.13
N PHE A 61 4.45 2.43 -10.06
CA PHE A 61 3.52 2.12 -8.96
C PHE A 61 2.36 3.11 -8.95
N HIS A 62 1.15 2.63 -8.66
CA HIS A 62 -0.01 3.50 -8.54
C HIS A 62 -0.97 3.06 -7.44
N VAL A 63 -1.68 4.04 -6.90
CA VAL A 63 -2.86 3.89 -6.05
C VAL A 63 -3.98 4.66 -6.70
N GLU A 64 -5.07 3.99 -7.03
CA GLU A 64 -6.27 4.56 -7.63
C GLU A 64 -7.43 4.44 -6.66
N ASP A 65 -8.15 5.53 -6.44
CA ASP A 65 -9.32 5.62 -5.56
C ASP A 65 -10.55 6.12 -6.33
N THR A 66 -11.74 5.75 -5.86
CA THR A 66 -13.02 6.23 -6.37
C THR A 66 -13.60 7.35 -5.51
N GLY A 67 -12.75 8.13 -4.85
CA GLY A 67 -13.15 9.17 -3.90
C GLY A 67 -13.59 10.48 -4.56
N SER A 68 -13.47 11.56 -3.81
CA SER A 68 -13.95 12.89 -4.23
C SER A 68 -13.24 13.48 -5.45
N GLY A 69 -12.06 13.00 -5.78
CA GLY A 69 -11.23 13.54 -6.85
C GLY A 69 -10.66 14.94 -6.53
N ILE A 70 -9.87 15.46 -7.48
CA ILE A 70 -9.13 16.72 -7.35
C ILE A 70 -9.39 17.56 -8.61
N SER A 71 -9.71 18.84 -8.40
CA SER A 71 -9.92 19.77 -9.51
C SER A 71 -8.63 20.03 -10.29
N GLU A 72 -8.77 20.36 -11.56
CA GLU A 72 -7.62 20.64 -12.43
C GLU A 72 -6.69 21.74 -11.88
N GLU A 73 -7.30 22.77 -11.31
CA GLU A 73 -6.62 23.90 -10.68
C GLU A 73 -5.68 23.45 -9.54
N HIS A 74 -6.10 22.47 -8.76
CA HIS A 74 -5.34 21.99 -7.61
C HIS A 74 -4.33 20.88 -7.95
N ARG A 75 -4.50 20.16 -9.08
CA ARG A 75 -3.61 19.04 -9.45
C ARG A 75 -2.14 19.41 -9.54
N GLN A 76 -1.85 20.65 -9.94
CA GLN A 76 -0.47 21.14 -10.05
C GLN A 76 0.16 21.47 -8.70
N SER A 77 -0.65 21.95 -7.76
CA SER A 77 -0.16 22.44 -6.46
C SER A 77 -0.20 21.42 -5.33
N ILE A 78 -0.86 20.26 -5.49
CA ILE A 78 -0.98 19.27 -4.39
C ILE A 78 0.35 18.68 -3.90
N PHE A 79 1.40 18.77 -4.72
CA PHE A 79 2.75 18.35 -4.34
C PHE A 79 3.58 19.46 -3.69
N ASP A 80 3.02 20.67 -3.56
CA ASP A 80 3.68 21.77 -2.87
C ASP A 80 3.52 21.62 -1.35
N ARG A 81 4.41 22.25 -0.60
CA ARG A 81 4.41 22.17 0.86
C ARG A 81 3.21 22.94 1.43
N PHE A 82 2.59 22.35 2.46
CA PHE A 82 1.48 22.95 3.21
C PHE A 82 0.19 23.16 2.41
N VAL A 83 0.08 22.59 1.21
CA VAL A 83 -1.16 22.63 0.43
C VAL A 83 -2.16 21.64 1.01
N LYS A 84 -3.37 22.11 1.28
CA LYS A 84 -4.52 21.33 1.70
C LYS A 84 -5.71 21.71 0.82
N LEU A 85 -6.35 20.73 0.21
CA LEU A 85 -7.56 20.96 -0.61
C LEU A 85 -8.77 21.32 0.23
N ASN A 86 -8.76 20.92 1.52
CA ASN A 86 -9.81 21.25 2.48
C ASN A 86 -9.15 21.64 3.80
N SER A 87 -9.46 22.84 4.29
CA SER A 87 -8.92 23.38 5.56
C SER A 87 -9.30 22.55 6.78
N PHE A 88 -10.42 21.82 6.71
CA PHE A 88 -10.89 20.92 7.78
C PHE A 88 -10.28 19.51 7.70
N ALA A 89 -9.57 19.17 6.62
CA ALA A 89 -8.97 17.85 6.49
C ALA A 89 -7.76 17.69 7.43
N GLN A 90 -7.80 16.67 8.29
CA GLN A 90 -6.68 16.31 9.16
C GLN A 90 -5.41 16.06 8.34
N GLY A 91 -4.26 16.53 8.86
CA GLY A 91 -2.95 16.34 8.27
C GLY A 91 -2.17 17.63 8.12
N THR A 92 -0.86 17.54 7.96
CA THR A 92 0.08 18.67 7.90
C THR A 92 0.18 19.31 6.52
N GLY A 93 -0.30 18.67 5.45
CA GLY A 93 -0.07 19.09 4.07
C GLY A 93 1.37 18.87 3.59
N LEU A 94 2.12 18.02 4.27
CA LEU A 94 3.53 17.72 3.93
C LEU A 94 3.72 16.35 3.25
N GLY A 95 2.75 15.46 3.35
CA GLY A 95 2.92 14.06 2.89
C GLY A 95 3.30 13.97 1.41
N LEU A 96 2.54 14.61 0.52
CA LEU A 96 2.80 14.56 -0.92
C LEU A 96 4.09 15.27 -1.33
N SER A 97 4.45 16.40 -0.69
CA SER A 97 5.71 17.08 -0.96
C SER A 97 6.93 16.28 -0.50
N ILE A 98 6.81 15.55 0.62
CA ILE A 98 7.84 14.61 1.08
C ILE A 98 7.93 13.43 0.09
N SER A 99 6.80 12.86 -0.33
CA SER A 99 6.77 11.79 -1.32
C SER A 99 7.45 12.19 -2.62
N LYS A 100 7.19 13.42 -3.10
CA LYS A 100 7.85 13.98 -4.29
C LYS A 100 9.37 14.05 -4.11
N SER A 101 9.82 14.60 -3.00
CA SER A 101 11.26 14.69 -2.71
C SER A 101 11.94 13.32 -2.65
N ILE A 102 11.29 12.32 -2.05
CA ILE A 102 11.80 10.95 -1.97
C ILE A 102 11.92 10.33 -3.36
N VAL A 103 10.86 10.41 -4.17
CA VAL A 103 10.83 9.84 -5.51
C VAL A 103 11.87 10.49 -6.43
N GLU A 104 11.99 11.81 -6.39
CA GLU A 104 12.99 12.57 -7.16
C GLU A 104 14.43 12.20 -6.74
N GLN A 105 14.69 12.01 -5.45
CA GLN A 105 15.99 11.53 -4.95
C GLN A 105 16.31 10.09 -5.40
N MET A 106 15.29 9.28 -5.66
CA MET A 106 15.44 7.94 -6.23
C MET A 106 15.54 7.94 -7.76
N GLY A 107 15.62 9.13 -8.40
CA GLY A 107 15.71 9.28 -9.84
C GLY A 107 14.40 9.04 -10.58
N GLY A 108 13.27 9.08 -9.88
CA GLY A 108 11.94 8.82 -10.42
C GLY A 108 11.11 10.08 -10.67
N ARG A 109 9.86 9.85 -11.04
CA ARG A 109 8.83 10.88 -11.28
C ARG A 109 7.59 10.54 -10.50
N ILE A 110 6.83 11.55 -10.08
CA ILE A 110 5.57 11.42 -9.35
C ILE A 110 4.51 12.26 -10.02
N GLY A 111 3.27 11.80 -9.96
CA GLY A 111 2.15 12.53 -10.56
C GLY A 111 0.80 12.08 -10.03
N VAL A 112 -0.24 12.77 -10.53
CA VAL A 112 -1.63 12.47 -10.26
C VAL A 112 -2.47 12.66 -11.52
N GLU A 113 -3.39 11.74 -11.72
CA GLU A 113 -4.51 11.85 -12.66
C GLU A 113 -5.78 11.87 -11.79
N SER A 114 -6.65 12.85 -11.98
CA SER A 114 -7.83 12.97 -11.14
C SER A 114 -8.93 13.80 -11.81
N GLU A 115 -10.18 13.44 -11.52
CA GLU A 115 -11.35 14.16 -11.95
C GLU A 115 -12.33 14.26 -10.77
N VAL A 116 -12.88 15.44 -10.53
CA VAL A 116 -13.83 15.68 -9.43
C VAL A 116 -15.03 14.74 -9.55
N GLY A 117 -15.33 14.02 -8.47
CA GLY A 117 -16.43 13.05 -8.41
C GLY A 117 -16.13 11.68 -9.03
N ARG A 118 -14.95 11.48 -9.60
CA ARG A 118 -14.52 10.17 -10.17
C ARG A 118 -13.39 9.51 -9.42
N GLY A 119 -12.67 10.29 -8.59
CA GLY A 119 -11.55 9.82 -7.82
C GLY A 119 -10.19 10.27 -8.33
N SER A 120 -9.13 9.64 -7.83
CA SER A 120 -7.76 10.01 -8.16
C SER A 120 -6.89 8.79 -8.35
N ARG A 121 -5.91 8.92 -9.23
CA ARG A 121 -4.83 7.96 -9.43
C ARG A 121 -3.50 8.64 -9.16
N PHE A 122 -2.92 8.37 -8.00
CA PHE A 122 -1.56 8.78 -7.66
C PHE A 122 -0.57 7.74 -8.16
N TRP A 123 0.48 8.19 -8.81
CA TRP A 123 1.50 7.31 -9.35
C TRP A 123 2.90 7.86 -9.14
N PHE A 124 3.88 6.97 -9.10
CA PHE A 124 5.28 7.33 -9.22
C PHE A 124 6.03 6.30 -10.06
N THR A 125 7.13 6.74 -10.67
CA THR A 125 8.11 5.84 -11.31
C THR A 125 9.42 5.90 -10.55
N ILE A 126 10.16 4.78 -10.56
CA ILE A 126 11.56 4.73 -10.15
C ILE A 126 12.31 3.81 -11.11
N PRO A 127 13.63 4.03 -11.34
CA PRO A 127 14.42 3.14 -12.17
C PRO A 127 14.31 1.69 -11.67
N ALA A 128 13.87 0.78 -12.53
CA ALA A 128 13.91 -0.64 -12.28
C ALA A 128 15.29 -1.15 -12.67
N VAL A 129 16.03 -1.68 -11.72
CA VAL A 129 17.23 -2.44 -12.04
C VAL A 129 16.73 -3.83 -12.39
N THR A 130 16.96 -4.28 -13.63
CA THR A 130 16.81 -5.69 -13.96
C THR A 130 17.83 -6.44 -13.12
N CYS A 131 17.38 -6.95 -11.98
CA CYS A 131 18.12 -8.02 -11.35
C CYS A 131 17.96 -9.20 -12.32
N ASP A 132 19.00 -9.59 -13.01
CA ASP A 132 19.12 -10.99 -13.40
C ASP A 132 18.77 -11.75 -12.14
N ALA A 133 17.62 -12.42 -12.15
CA ALA A 133 17.13 -13.13 -10.97
C ALA A 133 18.34 -13.92 -10.47
N PRO A 134 18.82 -13.70 -9.23
CA PRO A 134 20.00 -14.41 -8.79
C PRO A 134 19.65 -15.87 -9.01
N GLU A 135 20.40 -16.53 -9.91
CA GLU A 135 20.31 -17.99 -10.07
C GLU A 135 20.21 -18.51 -8.65
N LYS A 136 19.13 -19.23 -8.35
CA LYS A 136 18.83 -19.79 -7.02
C LYS A 136 20.03 -20.62 -6.53
N LYS A 137 21.13 -19.95 -6.18
CA LYS A 137 22.22 -20.53 -5.43
C LYS A 137 21.80 -20.54 -3.97
N GLY A 138 21.24 -21.65 -3.59
CA GLY A 138 20.64 -21.87 -2.30
C GLY A 138 19.16 -21.48 -2.38
N ALA A 139 18.33 -22.44 -2.74
CA ALA A 139 16.90 -22.30 -2.70
C ALA A 139 16.50 -21.59 -1.40
N ALA A 140 16.09 -20.31 -1.52
CA ALA A 140 15.07 -19.88 -0.59
C ALA A 140 14.02 -21.00 -0.66
N PRO A 141 13.65 -21.62 0.47
CA PRO A 141 12.73 -22.74 0.41
C PRO A 141 11.59 -22.28 -0.46
N ALA A 142 11.31 -23.04 -1.54
CA ALA A 142 10.17 -22.80 -2.40
C ALA A 142 9.03 -22.42 -1.46
N PRO A 143 8.20 -21.38 -1.77
CA PRO A 143 7.13 -21.01 -0.87
C PRO A 143 6.53 -22.31 -0.39
N ARG A 144 6.80 -22.66 0.85
CA ARG A 144 6.27 -23.91 1.41
C ARG A 144 4.80 -23.78 1.16
N PRO A 145 4.16 -24.73 0.47
CA PRO A 145 2.73 -24.67 0.31
C PRO A 145 2.22 -24.35 1.70
N ALA A 146 1.50 -23.23 1.83
CA ALA A 146 1.05 -22.73 3.12
C ALA A 146 0.63 -23.95 3.91
N ALA A 147 1.22 -24.17 5.10
CA ALA A 147 0.99 -25.40 5.84
C ALA A 147 -0.52 -25.41 6.14
N VAL A 148 -1.26 -25.95 5.21
CA VAL A 148 -2.70 -26.10 5.33
C VAL A 148 -2.87 -27.02 6.53
N HIS A 149 -3.43 -26.50 7.62
CA HIS A 149 -3.82 -27.34 8.72
C HIS A 149 -4.66 -28.50 8.15
N GLY A 150 -4.59 -29.69 8.73
CA GLY A 150 -5.26 -30.88 8.20
C GLY A 150 -6.76 -30.76 7.92
N ASP A 151 -7.37 -29.58 8.17
CA ASP A 151 -8.73 -29.17 7.84
C ASP A 151 -8.85 -28.30 6.58
N GLY A 152 -7.76 -28.07 5.84
CA GLY A 152 -7.77 -27.28 4.61
C GLY A 152 -7.74 -25.76 4.81
N ARG A 153 -7.57 -25.26 6.04
CA ARG A 153 -7.55 -23.82 6.35
C ARG A 153 -6.14 -23.26 6.37
N LEU A 154 -6.02 -21.99 5.99
CA LEU A 154 -4.77 -21.26 6.11
C LEU A 154 -4.41 -21.06 7.59
N PRO A 155 -3.10 -21.09 7.95
CA PRO A 155 -2.68 -20.80 9.31
C PRO A 155 -3.04 -19.36 9.69
N ARG A 156 -3.50 -19.16 10.93
CA ARG A 156 -3.83 -17.83 11.43
C ARG A 156 -2.59 -17.05 11.81
N LEU A 157 -2.55 -15.80 11.36
CA LEU A 157 -1.51 -14.83 11.70
C LEU A 157 -2.13 -13.64 12.41
N LEU A 158 -1.69 -13.37 13.63
CA LEU A 158 -2.09 -12.18 14.37
C LEU A 158 -1.15 -11.02 14.01
N VAL A 159 -1.73 -9.91 13.53
CA VAL A 159 -1.02 -8.68 13.22
C VAL A 159 -1.48 -7.58 14.17
N ALA A 160 -0.58 -7.15 15.09
CA ALA A 160 -0.81 -6.02 15.96
C ALA A 160 -0.34 -4.73 15.29
N GLU A 161 -1.29 -3.92 14.79
CA GLU A 161 -1.00 -2.68 14.08
C GLU A 161 -2.16 -1.71 14.27
N ASP A 162 -1.87 -0.55 14.83
CA ASP A 162 -2.83 0.51 15.15
C ASP A 162 -3.21 1.34 13.91
N THR A 163 -2.31 1.44 12.96
CA THR A 163 -2.49 2.24 11.74
C THR A 163 -3.12 1.42 10.64
N ASP A 164 -4.29 1.85 10.15
CA ASP A 164 -5.06 1.13 9.12
C ASP A 164 -4.28 0.86 7.84
N SER A 165 -3.51 1.82 7.35
CA SER A 165 -2.70 1.67 6.13
C SER A 165 -1.57 0.66 6.27
N ASN A 166 -0.92 0.59 7.43
CA ASN A 166 0.14 -0.38 7.69
C ASN A 166 -0.44 -1.80 7.79
N TYR A 167 -1.52 -1.95 8.56
CA TYR A 167 -2.25 -3.22 8.64
C TYR A 167 -2.68 -3.70 7.26
N LEU A 168 -3.17 -2.77 6.45
CA LEU A 168 -3.62 -3.04 5.10
C LEU A 168 -2.50 -3.55 4.22
N LEU A 169 -1.35 -2.87 4.24
CA LEU A 169 -0.17 -3.27 3.47
C LEU A 169 0.29 -4.69 3.87
N VAL A 170 0.41 -4.96 5.17
CA VAL A 170 0.79 -6.28 5.69
C VAL A 170 -0.23 -7.35 5.28
N SER A 171 -1.51 -7.02 5.39
CA SER A 171 -2.60 -7.94 5.02
C SER A 171 -2.57 -8.28 3.53
N LEU A 172 -2.32 -7.30 2.65
CA LEU A 172 -2.19 -7.53 1.21
C LEU A 172 -1.03 -8.46 0.88
N MET A 173 0.09 -8.33 1.58
CA MET A 173 1.28 -9.15 1.36
C MET A 173 1.08 -10.61 1.78
N LEU A 174 0.35 -10.85 2.88
CA LEU A 174 0.32 -12.15 3.55
C LEU A 174 -0.98 -12.94 3.38
N ARG A 175 -2.08 -12.33 2.87
CA ARG A 175 -3.41 -12.97 2.75
C ARG A 175 -3.46 -14.26 1.92
N ARG A 176 -2.48 -14.48 1.06
CA ARG A 176 -2.40 -15.72 0.25
C ARG A 176 -1.89 -16.90 1.04
N GLU A 177 -1.18 -16.65 2.13
CA GLU A 177 -0.48 -17.64 2.93
C GLU A 177 -1.11 -17.81 4.32
N PHE A 178 -1.82 -16.77 4.81
CA PHE A 178 -2.36 -16.70 6.16
C PHE A 178 -3.80 -16.20 6.20
N ASP A 179 -4.56 -16.71 7.18
CA ASP A 179 -5.82 -16.12 7.65
C ASP A 179 -5.46 -15.03 8.69
N ILE A 180 -5.58 -13.75 8.28
CA ILE A 180 -5.04 -12.64 9.04
C ILE A 180 -6.07 -12.09 10.02
N VAL A 181 -5.69 -12.06 11.29
CA VAL A 181 -6.46 -11.47 12.38
C VAL A 181 -5.77 -10.19 12.84
N ARG A 182 -6.50 -9.09 12.94
CA ARG A 182 -5.96 -7.81 13.42
C ARG A 182 -6.16 -7.64 14.92
N ALA A 183 -5.17 -7.04 15.56
CA ALA A 183 -5.30 -6.33 16.83
C ALA A 183 -4.94 -4.87 16.62
N SER A 184 -5.74 -3.95 17.14
CA SER A 184 -5.54 -2.50 17.00
C SER A 184 -4.53 -1.95 18.03
N ASP A 185 -4.28 -2.72 19.09
CA ASP A 185 -3.34 -2.36 20.14
C ASP A 185 -2.77 -3.61 20.82
N GLY A 186 -1.84 -3.40 21.77
CA GLY A 186 -1.18 -4.48 22.49
C GLY A 186 -2.09 -5.26 23.43
N GLU A 187 -3.09 -4.62 24.03
CA GLU A 187 -4.04 -5.25 24.94
C GLU A 187 -4.97 -6.19 24.16
N GLU A 188 -5.48 -5.74 23.04
CA GLU A 188 -6.27 -6.54 22.10
C GLU A 188 -5.46 -7.73 21.55
N ALA A 189 -4.19 -7.51 21.23
CA ALA A 189 -3.30 -8.57 20.75
C ALA A 189 -3.15 -9.69 21.79
N VAL A 190 -2.93 -9.35 23.06
CA VAL A 190 -2.83 -10.32 24.15
C VAL A 190 -4.13 -11.09 24.33
N ARG A 191 -5.28 -10.41 24.25
CA ARG A 191 -6.59 -11.04 24.35
C ARG A 191 -6.80 -12.06 23.21
N ILE A 192 -6.57 -11.64 21.97
CA ILE A 192 -6.73 -12.48 20.78
C ILE A 192 -5.77 -13.67 20.80
N CYS A 193 -4.52 -13.47 21.23
CA CYS A 193 -3.54 -14.54 21.38
C CYS A 193 -4.02 -15.65 22.33
N ARG A 194 -4.64 -15.26 23.44
CA ARG A 194 -5.18 -16.21 24.43
C ARG A 194 -6.39 -16.99 23.91
N GLU A 195 -7.26 -16.34 23.14
CA GLU A 195 -8.49 -16.92 22.61
C GLU A 195 -8.27 -17.81 21.39
N LEU A 196 -7.50 -17.32 20.42
CA LEU A 196 -7.37 -17.93 19.09
C LEU A 196 -6.13 -18.80 18.91
N LYS A 197 -5.11 -18.68 19.77
CA LYS A 197 -3.82 -19.39 19.66
C LYS A 197 -3.31 -19.36 18.20
N PRO A 198 -3.03 -18.18 17.64
CA PRO A 198 -2.54 -18.05 16.29
C PRO A 198 -1.21 -18.79 16.10
N ALA A 199 -0.84 -19.09 14.84
CA ALA A 199 0.43 -19.76 14.51
C ALA A 199 1.64 -18.85 14.74
N ALA A 200 1.45 -17.52 14.60
CA ALA A 200 2.40 -16.46 14.90
C ALA A 200 1.66 -15.11 15.11
#